data_498afd25ecc579a4bcdbfa001801873d
#
_entry.id   498afd25ecc579a4bcdbfa001801873d
#
_cell.length_a   1.000
_cell.length_b   1.000
_cell.length_c   1.000
_cell.angle_alpha   90.00
_cell.angle_beta   90.00
_cell.angle_gamma   90.00
#
_symmetry.space_group_name_H-M   'P 1'
#
loop_
_entity.id
_entity.type
_entity.pdbx_description
1 polymer ?
#
loop_
_entity_poly.entity_id
_entity_poly.type
_entity_poly.pdbx_seq_one_letter_code
_entity_poly.pdbx_strand_id
1 'polypeptide(L)'
;ELFMFTKLKNESYSLELTLCCMNRILKETVFSYYDEWVRMEIQPDIQITEEQLYIHGNRQGLRRVIQNVIKNGLDHGEKKISIVLERKQEHAVLRISNQVIHSEQIDIEHVFDRFYKADVARSKTSTGLGLSIAKELVKRMNGEISAKTEKNEFIIEMRFPLSI
;
A
#
# COMPACT_ATOMS: atom_id res chain seq x y z
N GLU A 1 -5.18 -6.48 12.69
CA GLU A 1 -5.51 -5.14 12.17
C GLU A 1 -6.25 -4.27 13.19
N LEU A 2 -7.27 -4.80 13.87
CA LEU A 2 -7.99 -4.05 14.89
C LEU A 2 -7.06 -3.57 16.03
N PHE A 3 -6.11 -4.40 16.42
CA PHE A 3 -5.10 -4.05 17.43
C PHE A 3 -4.21 -2.88 16.97
N MET A 4 -3.74 -2.92 15.72
CA MET A 4 -2.94 -1.84 15.14
C MET A 4 -3.77 -0.55 15.02
N PHE A 5 -5.02 -0.67 14.61
CA PHE A 5 -5.94 0.46 14.53
C PHE A 5 -6.11 1.13 15.90
N THR A 6 -6.28 0.35 16.97
CA THR A 6 -6.40 0.86 18.33
C THR A 6 -5.13 1.59 18.79
N LYS A 7 -3.96 1.04 18.47
CA LYS A 7 -2.67 1.69 18.73
C LYS A 7 -2.55 3.04 18.03
N LEU A 8 -2.93 3.09 16.76
CA LEU A 8 -2.80 4.30 15.94
C LEU A 8 -3.78 5.40 16.36
N LYS A 9 -4.86 5.06 17.05
CA LYS A 9 -5.76 6.05 17.65
C LYS A 9 -5.16 6.74 18.86
N ASN A 10 -4.18 6.14 19.51
CA ASN A 10 -3.52 6.74 20.65
C ASN A 10 -2.57 7.83 20.18
N GLU A 11 -2.86 9.09 20.53
CA GLU A 11 -2.03 10.24 20.16
C GLU A 11 -0.60 10.15 20.70
N SER A 12 -0.41 9.43 21.81
CA SER A 12 0.93 9.22 22.37
C SER A 12 1.73 8.13 21.67
N TYR A 13 1.10 7.33 20.78
CA TYR A 13 1.79 6.32 20.01
C TYR A 13 2.64 6.97 18.92
N SER A 14 3.95 6.72 18.97
CA SER A 14 4.88 7.22 17.97
C SER A 14 5.66 6.07 17.34
N LEU A 15 5.97 6.22 16.06
CA LEU A 15 6.88 5.32 15.35
C LEU A 15 8.30 5.82 15.50
N GLU A 16 9.21 4.90 15.81
CA GLU A 16 10.62 5.21 15.74
C GLU A 16 11.02 5.29 14.25
N LEU A 17 11.50 6.47 13.85
CA LEU A 17 11.93 6.70 12.46
C LEU A 17 13.43 6.52 12.34
N THR A 18 13.84 5.63 11.44
CA THR A 18 15.24 5.34 11.14
C THR A 18 15.46 5.39 9.64
N LEU A 19 16.71 5.37 9.23
CA LEU A 19 17.07 5.32 7.81
C LEU A 19 16.66 3.97 7.23
N CYS A 20 15.79 4.00 6.22
CA CYS A 20 15.26 2.81 5.57
C CYS A 20 15.54 2.84 4.08
N CYS A 21 15.96 1.71 3.50
CA CYS A 21 16.06 1.54 2.06
C CYS A 21 14.74 0.99 1.53
N MET A 22 14.00 1.81 0.78
CA MET A 22 12.71 1.44 0.22
C MET A 22 12.81 0.23 -0.71
N ASN A 23 13.84 0.20 -1.55
CA ASN A 23 14.06 -0.89 -2.50
C ASN A 23 14.10 -2.24 -1.78
N ARG A 24 14.86 -2.30 -0.70
CA ARG A 24 15.06 -3.53 0.06
C ARG A 24 13.76 -3.98 0.75
N ILE A 25 13.10 -3.06 1.43
CA ILE A 25 11.86 -3.37 2.14
C ILE A 25 10.78 -3.82 1.17
N LEU A 26 10.66 -3.14 0.02
CA LEU A 26 9.69 -3.52 -1.01
C LEU A 26 10.00 -4.92 -1.57
N LYS A 27 11.25 -5.19 -1.91
CA LYS A 27 11.64 -6.51 -2.45
C LYS A 27 11.35 -7.64 -1.46
N GLU A 28 11.70 -7.45 -0.20
CA GLU A 28 11.45 -8.45 0.85
C GLU A 28 9.94 -8.71 1.03
N THR A 29 9.15 -7.65 1.03
CA THR A 29 7.70 -7.74 1.21
C THR A 29 7.03 -8.41 0.00
N VAL A 30 7.39 -7.99 -1.20
CA VAL A 30 6.88 -8.55 -2.46
C VAL A 30 7.21 -10.04 -2.55
N PHE A 31 8.43 -10.41 -2.21
CA PHE A 31 8.87 -11.80 -2.23
C PHE A 31 7.99 -12.69 -1.35
N SER A 32 7.50 -12.17 -0.23
CA SER A 32 6.64 -12.94 0.67
C SER A 32 5.26 -13.29 0.08
N TYR A 33 4.84 -12.61 -1.01
CA TYR A 33 3.58 -12.89 -1.69
C TYR A 33 3.71 -13.82 -2.90
N TYR A 34 4.92 -14.23 -3.25
CA TYR A 34 5.18 -14.95 -4.50
C TYR A 34 4.37 -16.25 -4.59
N ASP A 35 4.39 -17.05 -3.52
CA ASP A 35 3.66 -18.31 -3.49
C ASP A 35 2.15 -18.11 -3.63
N GLU A 36 1.62 -17.09 -2.99
CA GLU A 36 0.21 -16.76 -3.06
C GLU A 36 -0.20 -16.32 -4.46
N TRP A 37 0.61 -15.49 -5.11
CA TRP A 37 0.37 -15.08 -6.49
C TRP A 37 0.40 -16.27 -7.45
N VAL A 38 1.34 -17.19 -7.29
CA VAL A 38 1.40 -18.41 -8.10
C VAL A 38 0.13 -19.23 -7.93
N ARG A 39 -0.31 -19.42 -6.69
CA ARG A 39 -1.53 -20.17 -6.40
C ARG A 39 -2.77 -19.50 -7.00
N MET A 40 -2.83 -18.18 -7.02
CA MET A 40 -3.94 -17.40 -7.56
C MET A 40 -3.80 -17.13 -9.06
N GLU A 41 -2.76 -17.64 -9.70
CA GLU A 41 -2.46 -17.41 -11.12
C GLU A 41 -2.30 -15.93 -11.47
N ILE A 42 -1.72 -15.16 -10.55
CA ILE A 42 -1.42 -13.75 -10.75
C ILE A 42 0.03 -13.61 -11.19
N GLN A 43 0.26 -12.85 -12.26
CA GLN A 43 1.58 -12.46 -12.71
C GLN A 43 1.80 -10.98 -12.39
N PRO A 44 2.54 -10.67 -11.32
CA PRO A 44 2.81 -9.27 -10.99
C PRO A 44 3.80 -8.65 -11.98
N ASP A 45 3.55 -7.41 -12.34
CA ASP A 45 4.52 -6.57 -13.07
C ASP A 45 5.22 -5.70 -12.05
N ILE A 46 6.50 -5.97 -11.80
CA ILE A 46 7.27 -5.32 -10.75
C ILE A 46 8.44 -4.57 -11.38
N GLN A 47 8.47 -3.25 -11.18
CA GLN A 47 9.53 -2.37 -11.65
C GLN A 47 10.09 -1.59 -10.48
N ILE A 48 11.32 -1.91 -10.09
CA ILE A 48 12.00 -1.24 -8.97
C ILE A 48 13.26 -0.58 -9.53
N THR A 49 13.37 0.72 -9.31
CA THR A 49 14.57 1.46 -9.74
C THR A 49 15.85 0.83 -9.18
N GLU A 50 16.93 0.89 -9.95
CA GLU A 50 18.25 0.44 -9.46
C GLU A 50 18.85 1.42 -8.47
N GLU A 51 18.45 2.70 -8.53
CA GLU A 51 18.86 3.68 -7.54
C GLU A 51 18.31 3.30 -6.17
N GLN A 52 19.18 3.23 -5.16
CA GLN A 52 18.74 2.92 -3.80
C GLN A 52 18.10 4.16 -3.17
N LEU A 53 16.83 4.05 -2.84
CA LEU A 53 16.03 5.15 -2.30
C LEU A 53 15.91 5.02 -0.79
N TYR A 54 16.49 6.00 -0.07
CA TYR A 54 16.49 6.01 1.40
C TYR A 54 15.51 7.05 1.91
N ILE A 55 14.73 6.66 2.90
CA ILE A 55 13.79 7.54 3.60
C ILE A 55 13.97 7.39 5.11
N HIS A 56 13.51 8.39 5.86
CA HIS A 56 13.33 8.22 7.31
C HIS A 56 11.95 7.64 7.56
N GLY A 57 11.93 6.36 7.92
CA GLY A 57 10.69 5.64 8.13
C GLY A 57 10.85 4.59 9.22
N ASN A 58 9.84 3.75 9.34
CA ASN A 58 9.85 2.61 10.23
C ASN A 58 9.70 1.34 9.39
N ARG A 59 10.66 0.43 9.49
CA ARG A 59 10.71 -0.77 8.66
C ARG A 59 9.43 -1.60 8.76
N GLN A 60 8.97 -1.84 9.99
CA GLN A 60 7.76 -2.62 10.20
C GLN A 60 6.51 -1.90 9.72
N GLY A 61 6.47 -0.57 9.92
CA GLY A 61 5.39 0.27 9.43
C GLY A 61 5.31 0.26 7.91
N LEU A 62 6.44 0.41 7.22
CA LEU A 62 6.50 0.34 5.75
C LEU A 62 6.06 -1.02 5.23
N ARG A 63 6.54 -2.09 5.86
CA ARG A 63 6.12 -3.45 5.49
C ARG A 63 4.61 -3.59 5.64
N ARG A 64 4.04 -3.11 6.72
CA ARG A 64 2.59 -3.17 6.97
C ARG A 64 1.80 -2.39 5.93
N VAL A 65 2.27 -1.19 5.58
CA VAL A 65 1.65 -0.37 4.53
C VAL A 65 1.61 -1.14 3.21
N ILE A 66 2.74 -1.67 2.79
CA ILE A 66 2.86 -2.40 1.52
C ILE A 66 1.97 -3.66 1.56
N GLN A 67 1.99 -4.41 2.65
CA GLN A 67 1.13 -5.59 2.82
C GLN A 67 -0.35 -5.24 2.73
N ASN A 68 -0.77 -4.17 3.40
CA ASN A 68 -2.16 -3.74 3.40
C ASN A 68 -2.64 -3.35 2.00
N VAL A 69 -1.79 -2.65 1.24
CA VAL A 69 -2.14 -2.24 -0.12
C VAL A 69 -2.17 -3.45 -1.07
N ILE A 70 -1.18 -4.34 -0.98
CA ILE A 70 -1.16 -5.57 -1.81
C ILE A 70 -2.37 -6.45 -1.48
N LYS A 71 -2.65 -6.66 -0.20
CA LYS A 71 -3.79 -7.47 0.23
C LYS A 71 -5.11 -6.88 -0.27
N ASN A 72 -5.26 -5.56 -0.22
CA ASN A 72 -6.44 -4.90 -0.77
C ASN A 72 -6.61 -5.24 -2.24
N GLY A 73 -5.54 -5.23 -3.02
CA GLY A 73 -5.56 -5.62 -4.42
C GLY A 73 -5.94 -7.09 -4.63
N LEU A 74 -5.44 -7.99 -3.78
CA LEU A 74 -5.78 -9.42 -3.84
C LEU A 74 -7.26 -9.67 -3.51
N ASP A 75 -7.81 -8.95 -2.53
CA ASP A 75 -9.19 -9.15 -2.07
C ASP A 75 -10.22 -8.57 -3.04
N HIS A 76 -9.89 -7.51 -3.76
CA HIS A 76 -10.84 -6.72 -4.56
C HIS A 76 -10.50 -6.60 -6.03
N GLY A 77 -9.29 -6.97 -6.43
CA GLY A 77 -8.81 -6.82 -7.80
C GLY A 77 -8.97 -8.08 -8.65
N GLU A 78 -8.65 -7.90 -9.91
CA GLU A 78 -8.51 -8.98 -10.89
C GLU A 78 -7.05 -9.50 -10.90
N LYS A 79 -6.75 -10.41 -11.83
CA LYS A 79 -5.47 -11.13 -11.87
C LYS A 79 -4.26 -10.31 -12.33
N LYS A 80 -4.38 -8.98 -12.36
CA LYS A 80 -3.27 -8.11 -12.75
C LYS A 80 -2.92 -7.16 -11.61
N ILE A 81 -1.65 -7.15 -11.23
CA ILE A 81 -1.12 -6.21 -10.26
C ILE A 81 0.18 -5.63 -10.82
N SER A 82 0.37 -4.34 -10.63
CA SER A 82 1.59 -3.64 -11.01
C SER A 82 2.16 -2.92 -9.80
N ILE A 83 3.47 -3.05 -9.60
CA ILE A 83 4.19 -2.42 -8.49
C ILE A 83 5.39 -1.69 -9.08
N VAL A 84 5.42 -0.37 -8.87
CA VAL A 84 6.49 0.49 -9.40
C VAL A 84 7.07 1.32 -8.27
N LEU A 85 8.38 1.25 -8.09
CA LEU A 85 9.13 2.13 -7.20
C LEU A 85 10.09 2.96 -8.05
N GLU A 86 9.98 4.27 -7.95
CA GLU A 86 10.84 5.20 -8.69
C GLU A 86 11.12 6.46 -7.87
N ARG A 87 12.17 7.17 -8.28
CA ARG A 87 12.42 8.50 -7.76
C ARG A 87 11.71 9.52 -8.63
N LYS A 88 11.00 10.45 -7.97
CA LYS A 88 10.45 11.64 -8.62
C LYS A 88 10.91 12.86 -7.83
N GLN A 89 11.84 13.61 -8.40
CA GLN A 89 12.45 14.76 -7.72
C GLN A 89 13.05 14.34 -6.37
N GLU A 90 12.58 14.92 -5.28
CA GLU A 90 13.09 14.64 -3.93
C GLU A 90 12.24 13.60 -3.18
N HIS A 91 11.49 12.77 -3.91
CA HIS A 91 10.60 11.78 -3.32
C HIS A 91 10.86 10.37 -3.85
N ALA A 92 10.75 9.39 -2.95
CA ALA A 92 10.54 8.00 -3.34
C ALA A 92 9.04 7.82 -3.58
N VAL A 93 8.66 7.35 -4.76
CA VAL A 93 7.26 7.16 -5.14
C VAL A 93 7.01 5.67 -5.38
N LEU A 94 6.13 5.10 -4.57
CA LEU A 94 5.68 3.71 -4.72
C LEU A 94 4.25 3.72 -5.22
N ARG A 95 4.03 3.09 -6.37
CA ARG A 95 2.71 2.93 -6.96
C ARG A 95 2.34 1.47 -7.04
N ILE A 96 1.20 1.12 -6.48
CA ILE A 96 0.65 -0.23 -6.56
C ILE A 96 -0.73 -0.11 -7.20
N SER A 97 -0.93 -0.80 -8.31
CA SER A 97 -2.19 -0.78 -9.03
C SER A 97 -2.68 -2.17 -9.31
N ASN A 98 -3.97 -2.32 -9.37
CA ASN A 98 -4.61 -3.58 -9.76
C ASN A 98 -5.79 -3.30 -10.68
N GLN A 99 -6.07 -4.26 -11.55
CA GLN A 99 -7.22 -4.18 -12.43
C GLN A 99 -8.50 -4.42 -11.64
N VAL A 100 -9.54 -3.63 -11.93
CA VAL A 100 -10.86 -3.75 -11.31
C VAL A 100 -11.93 -3.80 -12.41
N ILE A 101 -13.01 -4.55 -12.18
CA ILE A 101 -14.09 -4.70 -13.16
C ILE A 101 -14.99 -3.47 -13.15
N HIS A 102 -15.37 -3.01 -11.97
CA HIS A 102 -16.32 -1.92 -11.78
C HIS A 102 -15.68 -0.75 -11.04
N SER A 103 -14.77 -0.05 -11.72
CA SER A 103 -14.06 1.09 -11.14
C SER A 103 -15.01 2.21 -10.71
N GLU A 104 -16.16 2.35 -11.39
CA GLU A 104 -17.20 3.34 -11.08
C GLU A 104 -17.87 3.09 -9.73
N GLN A 105 -17.79 1.89 -9.18
CA GLN A 105 -18.35 1.56 -7.88
C GLN A 105 -17.44 1.93 -6.71
N ILE A 106 -16.18 2.31 -7.01
CA ILE A 106 -15.21 2.68 -5.99
C ILE A 106 -15.37 4.17 -5.69
N ASP A 107 -15.71 4.47 -4.45
CA ASP A 107 -15.77 5.85 -3.98
C ASP A 107 -14.39 6.30 -3.52
N ILE A 108 -13.65 6.95 -4.42
CA ILE A 108 -12.26 7.38 -4.19
C ILE A 108 -12.14 8.32 -2.99
N GLU A 109 -13.16 9.14 -2.72
CA GLU A 109 -13.11 10.06 -1.58
C GLU A 109 -13.13 9.33 -0.24
N HIS A 110 -13.64 8.10 -0.20
CA HIS A 110 -13.86 7.35 1.04
C HIS A 110 -13.05 6.05 1.14
N VAL A 111 -12.16 5.74 0.16
CA VAL A 111 -11.41 4.46 0.18
C VAL A 111 -10.50 4.30 1.39
N PHE A 112 -10.04 5.41 1.99
CA PHE A 112 -9.21 5.36 3.19
C PHE A 112 -10.01 5.46 4.48
N ASP A 113 -11.34 5.58 4.39
CA ASP A 113 -12.19 5.65 5.56
C ASP A 113 -12.23 4.27 6.26
N ARG A 114 -12.40 4.31 7.56
CA ARG A 114 -12.51 3.09 8.36
C ARG A 114 -13.75 2.31 7.93
N PHE A 115 -13.58 0.99 7.81
CA PHE A 115 -14.65 0.06 7.45
C PHE A 115 -15.25 0.30 6.06
N TYR A 116 -14.59 1.10 5.21
CA TYR A 116 -15.02 1.26 3.83
C TYR A 116 -14.84 -0.04 3.04
N LYS A 117 -15.86 -0.43 2.31
CA LYS A 117 -15.85 -1.58 1.40
C LYS A 117 -16.65 -1.24 0.15
N ALA A 118 -16.02 -1.29 -1.02
CA ALA A 118 -16.69 -1.04 -2.30
C ALA A 118 -17.63 -2.19 -2.68
N ASP A 119 -17.28 -3.43 -2.32
CA ASP A 119 -18.07 -4.63 -2.60
C ASP A 119 -18.14 -5.49 -1.34
N VAL A 120 -19.27 -5.43 -0.65
CA VAL A 120 -19.52 -6.17 0.60
C VAL A 120 -19.49 -7.67 0.37
N ALA A 121 -19.94 -8.17 -0.79
CA ALA A 121 -20.01 -9.61 -1.07
C ALA A 121 -18.64 -10.25 -1.25
N ARG A 122 -17.69 -9.53 -1.85
CA ARG A 122 -16.31 -9.99 -2.07
C ARG A 122 -15.41 -9.84 -0.85
N SER A 123 -15.76 -9.00 0.09
CA SER A 123 -14.88 -8.60 1.18
C SER A 123 -15.28 -9.20 2.54
N LYS A 124 -15.88 -10.40 2.56
CA LYS A 124 -16.29 -11.06 3.80
C LYS A 124 -15.15 -11.28 4.79
N THR A 125 -13.92 -11.43 4.32
CA THR A 125 -12.73 -11.63 5.14
C THR A 125 -11.98 -10.32 5.43
N SER A 126 -12.36 -9.22 4.79
CA SER A 126 -11.74 -7.92 4.96
C SER A 126 -12.44 -7.12 6.06
N THR A 127 -11.68 -6.52 6.96
CA THR A 127 -12.22 -5.68 8.04
C THR A 127 -12.55 -4.26 7.57
N GLY A 128 -12.08 -3.85 6.38
CA GLY A 128 -12.20 -2.47 5.92
C GLY A 128 -11.24 -1.50 6.64
N LEU A 129 -10.26 -2.02 7.37
CA LEU A 129 -9.29 -1.21 8.13
C LEU A 129 -7.93 -1.08 7.43
N GLY A 130 -7.62 -1.95 6.47
CA GLY A 130 -6.29 -2.03 5.87
C GLY A 130 -5.80 -0.72 5.27
N LEU A 131 -6.60 -0.08 4.44
CA LEU A 131 -6.21 1.18 3.80
C LEU A 131 -6.20 2.36 4.78
N SER A 132 -7.10 2.39 5.76
CA SER A 132 -7.07 3.43 6.80
C SER A 132 -5.82 3.33 7.67
N ILE A 133 -5.39 2.12 8.00
CA ILE A 133 -4.14 1.87 8.72
C ILE A 133 -2.94 2.30 7.87
N ALA A 134 -2.94 1.93 6.57
CA ALA A 134 -1.88 2.33 5.66
C ALA A 134 -1.74 3.86 5.58
N LYS A 135 -2.85 4.57 5.46
CA LYS A 135 -2.85 6.04 5.43
C LYS A 135 -2.26 6.64 6.70
N GLU A 136 -2.69 6.16 7.86
CA GLU A 136 -2.19 6.66 9.14
C GLU A 136 -0.69 6.40 9.31
N LEU A 137 -0.22 5.21 8.95
CA LEU A 137 1.21 4.87 9.01
C LEU A 137 2.05 5.74 8.07
N VAL A 138 1.59 5.92 6.84
CA VAL A 138 2.27 6.79 5.85
C VAL A 138 2.38 8.21 6.39
N LYS A 139 1.30 8.74 6.94
CA LYS A 139 1.26 10.08 7.54
C LYS A 139 2.27 10.20 8.68
N ARG A 140 2.36 9.21 9.55
CA ARG A 140 3.31 9.21 10.69
C ARG A 140 4.77 9.11 10.25
N MET A 141 5.02 8.68 9.02
CA MET A 141 6.35 8.66 8.40
C MET A 141 6.58 9.85 7.46
N ASN A 142 5.77 10.91 7.60
CA ASN A 142 5.87 12.14 6.82
C ASN A 142 5.66 11.95 5.31
N GLY A 143 4.97 10.89 4.95
CA GLY A 143 4.61 10.60 3.57
C GLY A 143 3.19 11.04 3.24
N GLU A 144 2.83 10.85 1.99
CA GLU A 144 1.50 11.10 1.45
C GLU A 144 1.02 9.85 0.72
N ILE A 145 -0.26 9.53 0.85
CA ILE A 145 -0.90 8.43 0.14
C ILE A 145 -2.15 8.95 -0.55
N SER A 146 -2.35 8.52 -1.80
CA SER A 146 -3.51 8.89 -2.58
C SER A 146 -4.01 7.70 -3.37
N ALA A 147 -5.26 7.77 -3.81
CA ALA A 147 -5.89 6.75 -4.62
C ALA A 147 -6.58 7.38 -5.81
N LYS A 148 -6.58 6.67 -6.93
CA LYS A 148 -7.35 7.06 -8.12
C LYS A 148 -7.79 5.83 -8.89
N THR A 149 -8.81 6.01 -9.72
CA THR A 149 -9.20 5.00 -10.72
C THR A 149 -8.93 5.57 -12.10
N GLU A 150 -8.38 4.75 -12.98
CA GLU A 150 -8.07 5.13 -14.35
C GLU A 150 -8.12 3.90 -15.23
N LYS A 151 -8.92 3.92 -16.28
CA LYS A 151 -9.01 2.84 -17.28
C LYS A 151 -9.20 1.44 -16.66
N ASN A 152 -10.12 1.29 -15.72
CA ASN A 152 -10.39 0.05 -14.99
C ASN A 152 -9.21 -0.42 -14.13
N GLU A 153 -8.36 0.49 -13.73
CA GLU A 153 -7.33 0.25 -12.73
C GLU A 153 -7.62 1.06 -11.46
N PHE A 154 -7.37 0.43 -10.33
CA PHE A 154 -7.34 1.10 -9.03
C PHE A 154 -5.89 1.30 -8.64
N ILE A 155 -5.48 2.54 -8.43
CA ILE A 155 -4.09 2.93 -8.23
C ILE A 155 -3.93 3.58 -6.86
N ILE A 156 -3.02 3.02 -6.05
CA ILE A 156 -2.56 3.63 -4.80
C ILE A 156 -1.15 4.15 -5.04
N GLU A 157 -0.94 5.42 -4.75
CA GLU A 157 0.38 6.06 -4.83
C GLU A 157 0.81 6.57 -3.47
N MET A 158 2.02 6.21 -3.07
CA MET A 158 2.65 6.63 -1.82
C MET A 158 3.93 7.40 -2.12
N ARG A 159 4.08 8.56 -1.49
CA ARG A 159 5.24 9.45 -1.68
C ARG A 159 5.90 9.69 -0.34
N PHE A 160 7.20 9.50 -0.30
CA PHE A 160 8.00 9.75 0.90
C PHE A 160 9.16 10.67 0.56
N PRO A 161 9.44 11.71 1.38
CA PRO A 161 10.63 12.52 1.18
C PRO A 161 11.89 11.67 1.26
N LEU A 162 12.80 11.85 0.30
CA LEU A 162 14.08 11.16 0.35
C LEU A 162 14.95 11.73 1.46
N SER A 163 15.64 10.82 2.14
CA SER A 163 16.68 11.19 3.08
C SER A 163 17.94 11.48 2.28
N ILE A 164 18.51 12.66 2.51
CA ILE A 164 19.71 13.10 1.83
C ILE A 164 20.92 12.77 2.67
#